data_7dc755e1ec06bf26c22e6d6e98433f1d
#
_entry.id   7dc755e1ec06bf26c22e6d6e98433f1d
#
_cell.length_a   1.000
_cell.length_b   1.000
_cell.length_c   1.000
_cell.angle_alpha   90.00
_cell.angle_beta   90.00
_cell.angle_gamma   90.00
#
_symmetry.space_group_name_H-M   'P 1'
#
loop_
_entity.id
_entity.type
_entity.pdbx_description
1 polymer ?
#
loop_
_entity_poly.entity_id
_entity_poly.type
_entity_poly.pdbx_seq_one_letter_code
_entity_poly.pdbx_strand_id
1 'polypeptide(L)'
;MISDGKEAFMQERSGGVTMKGNPLTLVGNEVKVGEAAPDFVVLDNDLKPVKLSSYSDQLRIISSVPSLDTPVCDLETRKFNEEAIKLGETVRILTVSMDLPFAQKRWCGSAGVNKIQTLSDHREAQFGIAYGVLIKELRLLARAVFLVDRKGILRYAQLVKEIANEPNYDEVWSALKQL
;
A
#
# COMPACT_ATOMS: atom_id res chain seq x y z
N MET A 1 30.15 -28.08 2.41
CA MET A 1 28.71 -28.29 2.62
C MET A 1 28.04 -26.97 2.31
N ILE A 2 27.47 -26.84 1.10
CA ILE A 2 26.74 -25.67 0.66
C ILE A 2 25.31 -25.93 1.14
N SER A 3 24.81 -25.07 2.04
CA SER A 3 23.43 -25.16 2.52
C SER A 3 22.48 -24.89 1.37
N ASP A 4 21.64 -25.85 1.03
CA ASP A 4 20.51 -25.72 0.11
C ASP A 4 19.58 -24.60 0.63
N GLY A 5 19.80 -23.38 0.17
CA GLY A 5 18.82 -22.31 0.29
C GLY A 5 17.60 -22.69 -0.54
N LYS A 6 16.55 -23.19 0.09
CA LYS A 6 15.22 -23.22 -0.52
C LYS A 6 14.88 -21.77 -0.90
N GLU A 7 15.08 -21.42 -2.17
CA GLU A 7 14.38 -20.29 -2.75
C GLU A 7 12.89 -20.54 -2.55
N ALA A 8 12.30 -19.85 -1.61
CA ALA A 8 10.85 -19.85 -1.47
C ALA A 8 10.30 -19.28 -2.78
N PHE A 9 9.74 -20.14 -3.62
CA PHE A 9 9.07 -19.72 -4.85
C PHE A 9 7.96 -18.74 -4.45
N MET A 10 8.20 -17.45 -4.68
CA MET A 10 7.17 -16.43 -4.49
C MET A 10 6.04 -16.71 -5.48
N GLN A 11 4.82 -16.81 -4.98
CA GLN A 11 3.67 -17.06 -5.84
C GLN A 11 3.49 -15.94 -6.84
N GLU A 12 3.35 -16.29 -8.12
CA GLU A 12 3.04 -15.37 -9.21
C GLU A 12 1.58 -15.56 -9.65
N ARG A 13 0.86 -14.46 -9.81
CA ARG A 13 -0.54 -14.44 -10.23
C ARG A 13 -0.65 -13.63 -11.53
N SER A 14 -0.58 -14.33 -12.66
CA SER A 14 -0.70 -13.72 -13.99
C SER A 14 -2.08 -13.12 -14.20
N GLY A 15 -2.15 -11.93 -14.80
CA GLY A 15 -3.40 -11.21 -15.05
C GLY A 15 -4.08 -10.72 -13.77
N GLY A 16 -3.37 -10.62 -12.67
CA GLY A 16 -3.87 -10.10 -11.40
C GLY A 16 -4.44 -8.69 -11.53
N VAL A 17 -3.76 -7.84 -12.29
CA VAL A 17 -4.20 -6.49 -12.67
C VAL A 17 -3.92 -6.21 -14.14
N THR A 18 -4.43 -5.10 -14.66
CA THR A 18 -4.18 -4.63 -16.03
C THR A 18 -3.67 -3.20 -16.03
N MET A 19 -2.92 -2.84 -17.06
CA MET A 19 -2.54 -1.47 -17.40
C MET A 19 -2.93 -1.19 -18.84
N LYS A 20 -3.87 -0.27 -19.04
CA LYS A 20 -4.48 0.01 -20.36
C LYS A 20 -4.99 -1.27 -21.04
N GLY A 21 -5.62 -2.14 -20.25
CA GLY A 21 -6.15 -3.44 -20.70
C GLY A 21 -5.12 -4.56 -20.84
N ASN A 22 -3.81 -4.29 -20.76
CA ASN A 22 -2.77 -5.31 -20.84
C ASN A 22 -2.58 -6.00 -19.49
N PRO A 23 -2.60 -7.34 -19.43
CA PRO A 23 -2.45 -8.08 -18.18
C PRO A 23 -1.04 -7.96 -17.62
N LEU A 24 -0.94 -7.83 -16.28
CA LEU A 24 0.30 -7.79 -15.53
C LEU A 24 0.30 -8.88 -14.45
N THR A 25 1.49 -9.31 -14.05
CA THR A 25 1.69 -10.36 -13.04
C THR A 25 1.94 -9.76 -11.67
N LEU A 26 1.18 -10.19 -10.67
CA LEU A 26 1.42 -9.86 -9.27
C LEU A 26 2.29 -10.91 -8.61
N VAL A 27 3.23 -10.46 -7.77
CA VAL A 27 4.13 -11.29 -6.97
C VAL A 27 3.70 -11.26 -5.51
N GLY A 28 3.73 -12.42 -4.86
CA GLY A 28 3.35 -12.62 -3.48
C GLY A 28 1.95 -13.19 -3.30
N ASN A 29 1.64 -13.60 -2.07
CA ASN A 29 0.35 -14.20 -1.72
C ASN A 29 -0.73 -13.13 -1.55
N GLU A 30 -1.94 -13.45 -1.98
CA GLU A 30 -3.09 -12.61 -1.70
C GLU A 30 -3.42 -12.65 -0.20
N VAL A 31 -3.60 -11.46 0.40
CA VAL A 31 -4.04 -11.35 1.79
C VAL A 31 -5.54 -11.60 1.91
N LYS A 32 -5.98 -12.14 3.05
CA LYS A 32 -7.38 -12.50 3.27
C LYS A 32 -7.98 -11.68 4.41
N VAL A 33 -9.16 -11.14 4.15
CA VAL A 33 -9.96 -10.45 5.18
C VAL A 33 -10.31 -11.43 6.30
N GLY A 34 -10.15 -10.99 7.55
CA GLY A 34 -10.33 -11.79 8.75
C GLY A 34 -9.06 -12.44 9.29
N GLU A 35 -7.98 -12.46 8.52
CA GLU A 35 -6.68 -12.96 8.96
C GLU A 35 -5.80 -11.83 9.51
N ALA A 36 -4.71 -12.19 10.20
CA ALA A 36 -3.71 -11.24 10.64
C ALA A 36 -3.07 -10.54 9.43
N ALA A 37 -3.06 -9.21 9.45
CA ALA A 37 -2.38 -8.43 8.43
C ALA A 37 -0.86 -8.66 8.50
N PRO A 38 -0.20 -9.04 7.39
CA PRO A 38 1.25 -9.24 7.40
C PRO A 38 1.98 -7.96 7.83
N ASP A 39 2.95 -8.09 8.75
CA ASP A 39 3.85 -6.99 9.07
C ASP A 39 4.88 -6.82 7.93
N PHE A 40 5.40 -5.63 7.78
CA PHE A 40 6.39 -5.28 6.76
C PHE A 40 7.33 -4.19 7.27
N VAL A 41 8.48 -4.04 6.63
CA VAL A 41 9.40 -2.93 6.88
C VAL A 41 9.57 -2.14 5.59
N VAL A 42 9.25 -0.86 5.66
CA VAL A 42 9.40 0.14 4.58
C VAL A 42 10.17 1.35 5.10
N LEU A 43 10.50 2.31 4.25
CA LEU A 43 11.24 3.50 4.67
C LEU A 43 10.33 4.74 4.68
N ASP A 44 10.49 5.58 5.70
CA ASP A 44 9.91 6.92 5.70
C ASP A 44 10.74 7.90 4.84
N ASN A 45 10.29 9.14 4.77
CA ASN A 45 10.93 10.19 3.98
C ASN A 45 12.31 10.64 4.52
N ASP A 46 12.70 10.18 5.70
CA ASP A 46 14.00 10.41 6.31
C ASP A 46 14.86 9.13 6.35
N LEU A 47 14.52 8.14 5.52
CA LEU A 47 15.18 6.83 5.39
C LEU A 47 15.13 5.95 6.64
N LYS A 48 14.25 6.25 7.59
CA LYS A 48 14.07 5.43 8.79
C LYS A 48 13.16 4.26 8.49
N PRO A 49 13.48 3.05 8.98
CA PRO A 49 12.60 1.89 8.84
C PRO A 49 11.33 2.09 9.65
N VAL A 50 10.19 1.78 9.04
CA VAL A 50 8.85 1.84 9.60
C VAL A 50 8.18 0.49 9.43
N LYS A 51 7.53 -0.01 10.49
CA LYS A 51 6.75 -1.26 10.49
C LYS A 51 5.27 -0.95 10.62
N LEU A 52 4.41 -1.83 10.08
CA LEU A 52 2.97 -1.73 10.31
C LEU A 52 2.65 -1.83 11.80
N SER A 53 3.35 -2.71 12.52
CA SER A 53 3.20 -2.90 13.97
C SER A 53 3.52 -1.66 14.80
N SER A 54 4.24 -0.67 14.25
CA SER A 54 4.50 0.62 14.92
C SER A 54 3.23 1.46 15.16
N TYR A 55 2.11 1.11 14.51
CA TYR A 55 0.81 1.81 14.61
C TYR A 55 -0.29 0.91 15.19
N SER A 56 0.06 -0.01 16.08
CA SER A 56 -0.86 -1.03 16.63
C SER A 56 -2.03 -0.47 17.46
N ASP A 57 -1.90 0.75 17.99
CA ASP A 57 -2.93 1.45 18.74
C ASP A 57 -3.98 2.20 17.91
N GLN A 58 -3.76 2.26 16.58
CA GLN A 58 -4.61 2.98 15.62
C GLN A 58 -5.28 2.02 14.63
N LEU A 59 -6.40 2.46 14.05
CA LEU A 59 -6.90 1.90 12.80
C LEU A 59 -5.94 2.33 11.67
N ARG A 60 -5.58 1.41 10.77
CA ARG A 60 -4.66 1.71 9.67
C ARG A 60 -5.38 1.56 8.34
N ILE A 61 -5.30 2.61 7.53
CA ILE A 61 -5.63 2.57 6.11
C ILE A 61 -4.30 2.51 5.37
N ILE A 62 -4.10 1.48 4.56
CA ILE A 62 -2.91 1.34 3.72
C ILE A 62 -3.36 1.53 2.28
N SER A 63 -2.93 2.62 1.64
CA SER A 63 -3.13 2.88 0.22
C SER A 63 -1.85 2.52 -0.52
N SER A 64 -1.94 1.54 -1.41
CA SER A 64 -0.86 1.12 -2.31
C SER A 64 -1.04 1.79 -3.66
N VAL A 65 -0.03 2.50 -4.13
CA VAL A 65 -0.08 3.24 -5.40
C VAL A 65 1.15 2.95 -6.27
N PRO A 66 1.00 2.94 -7.62
CA PRO A 66 2.13 2.76 -8.54
C PRO A 66 3.23 3.82 -8.38
N SER A 67 2.88 5.10 -8.40
CA SER A 67 3.81 6.22 -8.19
C SER A 67 3.06 7.52 -7.92
N LEU A 68 3.50 8.28 -6.91
CA LEU A 68 2.94 9.60 -6.57
C LEU A 68 3.07 10.62 -7.72
N ASP A 69 4.03 10.44 -8.63
CA ASP A 69 4.23 11.30 -9.81
C ASP A 69 3.24 10.98 -10.95
N THR A 70 2.17 10.20 -10.72
CA THR A 70 1.13 9.93 -11.71
C THR A 70 -0.19 10.61 -11.32
N PRO A 71 -1.01 11.07 -12.31
CA PRO A 71 -2.20 11.88 -12.01
C PRO A 71 -3.21 11.21 -11.09
N VAL A 72 -3.47 9.91 -11.27
CA VAL A 72 -4.45 9.17 -10.46
C VAL A 72 -3.93 8.95 -9.04
N CYS A 73 -2.64 8.64 -8.87
CA CYS A 73 -2.06 8.46 -7.55
C CYS A 73 -1.97 9.78 -6.77
N ASP A 74 -1.66 10.89 -7.46
CA ASP A 74 -1.70 12.23 -6.87
C ASP A 74 -3.10 12.56 -6.36
N LEU A 75 -4.13 12.36 -7.19
CA LEU A 75 -5.52 12.61 -6.82
C LEU A 75 -5.96 11.74 -5.64
N GLU A 76 -5.70 10.44 -5.69
CA GLU A 76 -6.04 9.49 -4.62
C GLU A 76 -5.39 9.89 -3.29
N THR A 77 -4.09 10.20 -3.33
CA THR A 77 -3.33 10.53 -2.12
C THR A 77 -3.81 11.85 -1.49
N ARG A 78 -4.20 12.82 -2.31
CA ARG A 78 -4.82 14.08 -1.83
C ARG A 78 -6.19 13.83 -1.19
N LYS A 79 -7.04 12.99 -1.79
CA LYS A 79 -8.33 12.60 -1.22
C LYS A 79 -8.17 11.94 0.15
N PHE A 80 -7.23 11.00 0.28
CA PHE A 80 -6.92 10.39 1.57
C PHE A 80 -6.38 11.39 2.59
N ASN A 81 -5.57 12.37 2.16
CA ASN A 81 -5.09 13.42 3.05
C ASN A 81 -6.21 14.34 3.56
N GLU A 82 -7.19 14.68 2.72
CA GLU A 82 -8.38 15.45 3.11
C GLU A 82 -9.24 14.67 4.12
N GLU A 83 -9.46 13.38 3.89
CA GLU A 83 -10.21 12.54 4.83
C GLU A 83 -9.46 12.33 6.15
N ALA A 84 -8.12 12.25 6.14
CA ALA A 84 -7.32 12.14 7.36
C ALA A 84 -7.57 13.30 8.33
N ILE A 85 -7.86 14.51 7.81
CA ILE A 85 -8.21 15.68 8.64
C ILE A 85 -9.49 15.42 9.42
N LYS A 86 -10.49 14.79 8.80
CA LYS A 86 -11.80 14.50 9.40
C LYS A 86 -11.74 13.33 10.38
N LEU A 87 -10.90 12.34 10.10
CA LEU A 87 -10.77 11.12 10.89
C LEU A 87 -9.94 11.31 12.18
N GLY A 88 -9.11 12.36 12.22
CA GLY A 88 -8.27 12.67 13.37
C GLY A 88 -7.20 11.60 13.65
N GLU A 89 -6.71 11.56 14.89
CA GLU A 89 -5.55 10.72 15.26
C GLU A 89 -5.89 9.24 15.52
N THR A 90 -7.17 8.87 15.49
CA THR A 90 -7.60 7.49 15.73
C THR A 90 -7.37 6.57 14.53
N VAL A 91 -7.17 7.16 13.35
CA VAL A 91 -6.91 6.48 12.09
C VAL A 91 -5.58 6.93 11.52
N ARG A 92 -4.71 5.99 11.20
CA ARG A 92 -3.44 6.25 10.52
C ARG A 92 -3.57 5.90 9.05
N ILE A 93 -3.29 6.84 8.16
CA ILE A 93 -3.27 6.60 6.72
C ILE A 93 -1.82 6.53 6.24
N LEU A 94 -1.49 5.40 5.62
CA LEU A 94 -0.17 5.09 5.09
C LEU A 94 -0.29 4.93 3.57
N THR A 95 0.40 5.76 2.80
CA THR A 95 0.49 5.60 1.35
C THR A 95 1.84 5.00 1.00
N VAL A 96 1.83 3.82 0.38
CA VAL A 96 3.03 3.04 0.05
C VAL A 96 3.22 3.02 -1.46
N SER A 97 4.43 3.31 -1.91
CA SER A 97 4.85 3.20 -3.32
C SER A 97 6.30 2.73 -3.44
N MET A 98 6.72 2.44 -4.68
CA MET A 98 8.13 2.15 -4.98
C MET A 98 8.95 3.42 -5.24
N ASP A 99 8.35 4.60 -5.16
CA ASP A 99 9.07 5.87 -5.26
C ASP A 99 10.15 5.97 -4.19
N LEU A 100 11.27 6.61 -4.52
CA LEU A 100 12.33 6.86 -3.55
C LEU A 100 11.84 7.81 -2.45
N PRO A 101 12.30 7.65 -1.20
CA PRO A 101 11.93 8.54 -0.09
C PRO A 101 12.12 10.03 -0.39
N PHE A 102 13.16 10.37 -1.14
CA PHE A 102 13.44 11.74 -1.57
C PHE A 102 12.38 12.30 -2.52
N ALA A 103 11.91 11.47 -3.46
CA ALA A 103 10.85 11.84 -4.39
C ALA A 103 9.51 12.00 -3.65
N GLN A 104 9.19 11.09 -2.73
CA GLN A 104 8.01 11.18 -1.88
C GLN A 104 8.03 12.46 -1.02
N LYS A 105 9.18 12.78 -0.40
CA LYS A 105 9.35 14.00 0.41
C LYS A 105 9.11 15.27 -0.41
N ARG A 106 9.70 15.32 -1.60
CA ARG A 106 9.51 16.45 -2.53
C ARG A 106 8.04 16.59 -2.95
N TRP A 107 7.40 15.48 -3.32
CA TRP A 107 6.00 15.46 -3.72
C TRP A 107 5.10 15.93 -2.57
N CYS A 108 5.24 15.41 -1.36
CA CYS A 108 4.47 15.84 -0.19
C CYS A 108 4.59 17.34 0.06
N GLY A 109 5.81 17.90 -0.04
CA GLY A 109 6.05 19.33 0.14
C GLY A 109 5.35 20.19 -0.91
N SER A 110 5.41 19.79 -2.19
CA SER A 110 4.77 20.55 -3.28
C SER A 110 3.26 20.35 -3.31
N ALA A 111 2.75 19.18 -2.90
CA ALA A 111 1.32 18.89 -2.86
C ALA A 111 0.60 19.42 -1.62
N GLY A 112 1.32 19.87 -0.59
CA GLY A 112 0.75 20.28 0.69
C GLY A 112 0.15 19.11 1.49
N VAL A 113 0.59 17.90 1.24
CA VAL A 113 0.13 16.67 1.91
C VAL A 113 0.92 16.45 3.18
N ASN A 114 0.26 16.50 4.34
CA ASN A 114 0.91 16.44 5.66
C ASN A 114 0.10 15.69 6.73
N LYS A 115 -1.05 15.11 6.39
CA LYS A 115 -1.92 14.38 7.32
C LYS A 115 -1.84 12.87 7.16
N ILE A 116 -1.25 12.41 6.08
CA ILE A 116 -0.93 11.02 5.83
C ILE A 116 0.58 10.84 5.85
N GLN A 117 1.02 9.59 5.91
CA GLN A 117 2.44 9.25 5.83
C GLN A 117 2.73 8.52 4.54
N THR A 118 3.64 9.05 3.73
CA THR A 118 4.17 8.36 2.55
C THR A 118 5.35 7.47 2.96
N LEU A 119 5.36 6.26 2.44
CA LEU A 119 6.33 5.21 2.77
C LEU A 119 6.86 4.55 1.49
N SER A 120 8.15 4.29 1.46
CA SER A 120 8.84 3.73 0.30
C SER A 120 9.18 2.26 0.51
N ASP A 121 8.69 1.41 -0.40
CA ASP A 121 9.00 -0.04 -0.45
C ASP A 121 10.11 -0.37 -1.48
N HIS A 122 10.83 0.67 -1.96
CA HIS A 122 11.77 0.55 -3.10
C HIS A 122 12.90 -0.45 -2.87
N ARG A 123 13.35 -0.62 -1.62
CA ARG A 123 14.56 -1.38 -1.31
C ARG A 123 14.35 -2.88 -1.37
N GLU A 124 13.38 -3.39 -0.61
CA GLU A 124 13.18 -4.84 -0.43
C GLU A 124 11.84 -5.33 -1.00
N ALA A 125 10.94 -4.42 -1.38
CA ALA A 125 9.57 -4.73 -1.80
C ALA A 125 8.80 -5.61 -0.78
N GLN A 126 9.08 -5.44 0.51
CA GLN A 126 8.50 -6.29 1.56
C GLN A 126 6.99 -6.16 1.64
N PHE A 127 6.49 -4.92 1.60
CA PHE A 127 5.04 -4.68 1.58
C PHE A 127 4.41 -5.26 0.30
N GLY A 128 4.98 -4.96 -0.87
CA GLY A 128 4.46 -5.41 -2.15
C GLY A 128 4.35 -6.93 -2.23
N ILE A 129 5.34 -7.66 -1.72
CA ILE A 129 5.37 -9.13 -1.67
C ILE A 129 4.40 -9.66 -0.60
N ALA A 130 4.43 -9.10 0.61
CA ALA A 130 3.62 -9.58 1.72
C ALA A 130 2.11 -9.42 1.47
N TYR A 131 1.72 -8.37 0.75
CA TYR A 131 0.33 -8.08 0.38
C TYR A 131 -0.03 -8.54 -1.04
N GLY A 132 0.92 -9.13 -1.77
CA GLY A 132 0.69 -9.66 -3.11
C GLY A 132 0.35 -8.61 -4.14
N VAL A 133 0.88 -7.40 -4.01
CA VAL A 133 0.61 -6.26 -4.89
C VAL A 133 1.83 -5.78 -5.67
N LEU A 134 2.96 -6.46 -5.57
CA LEU A 134 4.13 -6.14 -6.40
C LEU A 134 3.88 -6.57 -7.84
N ILE A 135 3.95 -5.62 -8.79
CA ILE A 135 3.86 -5.90 -10.22
C ILE A 135 5.24 -6.31 -10.73
N LYS A 136 5.34 -7.53 -11.24
CA LYS A 136 6.60 -8.14 -11.69
C LYS A 136 7.26 -7.34 -12.81
N GLU A 137 6.50 -7.05 -13.84
CA GLU A 137 7.00 -6.45 -15.09
C GLU A 137 7.47 -5.01 -14.92
N LEU A 138 6.83 -4.27 -14.01
CA LEU A 138 7.08 -2.84 -13.81
C LEU A 138 7.91 -2.54 -12.57
N ARG A 139 8.01 -3.49 -11.64
CA ARG A 139 8.59 -3.27 -10.31
C ARG A 139 7.93 -2.09 -9.57
N LEU A 140 6.63 -1.94 -9.78
CA LEU A 140 5.76 -0.99 -9.11
C LEU A 140 4.74 -1.72 -8.26
N LEU A 141 4.05 -0.99 -7.38
CA LEU A 141 2.92 -1.55 -6.64
C LEU A 141 1.62 -1.40 -7.44
N ALA A 142 0.77 -2.41 -7.40
CA ALA A 142 -0.60 -2.31 -7.89
C ALA A 142 -1.41 -1.38 -6.97
N ARG A 143 -2.42 -0.72 -7.53
CA ARG A 143 -3.34 0.10 -6.74
C ARG A 143 -4.25 -0.78 -5.89
N ALA A 144 -4.18 -0.59 -4.58
CA ALA A 144 -4.98 -1.34 -3.62
C ALA A 144 -5.21 -0.52 -2.34
N VAL A 145 -6.29 -0.81 -1.62
CA VAL A 145 -6.59 -0.23 -0.32
C VAL A 145 -6.86 -1.34 0.69
N PHE A 146 -6.24 -1.25 1.85
CA PHE A 146 -6.39 -2.21 2.95
C PHE A 146 -6.77 -1.49 4.23
N LEU A 147 -7.69 -2.06 5.02
CA LEU A 147 -8.01 -1.60 6.37
C LEU A 147 -7.56 -2.65 7.38
N VAL A 148 -6.78 -2.22 8.36
CA VAL A 148 -6.29 -3.07 9.45
C VAL A 148 -6.76 -2.49 10.78
N ASP A 149 -7.42 -3.31 11.59
CA ASP A 149 -7.90 -2.88 12.89
C ASP A 149 -6.79 -2.80 13.95
N ARG A 150 -7.13 -2.28 15.15
CA ARG A 150 -6.20 -2.15 16.28
C ARG A 150 -5.64 -3.49 16.77
N LYS A 151 -6.31 -4.60 16.46
CA LYS A 151 -5.84 -5.96 16.79
C LYS A 151 -4.90 -6.53 15.73
N GLY A 152 -4.64 -5.78 14.65
CA GLY A 152 -3.79 -6.23 13.54
C GLY A 152 -4.50 -7.16 12.57
N ILE A 153 -5.84 -7.19 12.56
CA ILE A 153 -6.62 -8.02 11.65
C ILE A 153 -7.00 -7.21 10.42
N LEU A 154 -6.80 -7.80 9.25
CA LEU A 154 -7.25 -7.22 7.98
C LEU A 154 -8.78 -7.26 7.91
N ARG A 155 -9.43 -6.09 7.82
CA ARG A 155 -10.87 -5.96 7.82
C ARG A 155 -11.46 -5.65 6.45
N TYR A 156 -10.65 -5.12 5.56
CA TYR A 156 -11.06 -4.82 4.19
C TYR A 156 -9.83 -4.87 3.26
N ALA A 157 -10.05 -5.32 2.04
CA ALA A 157 -9.05 -5.32 0.98
C ALA A 157 -9.74 -5.04 -0.36
N GLN A 158 -9.22 -4.07 -1.11
CA GLN A 158 -9.65 -3.77 -2.46
C GLN A 158 -8.43 -3.69 -3.36
N LEU A 159 -8.38 -4.55 -4.37
CA LEU A 159 -7.41 -4.48 -5.46
C LEU A 159 -8.09 -3.86 -6.68
N VAL A 160 -7.55 -2.75 -7.18
CA VAL A 160 -8.06 -2.08 -8.37
C VAL A 160 -7.58 -2.80 -9.62
N LYS A 161 -8.50 -3.41 -10.37
CA LYS A 161 -8.17 -4.29 -11.51
C LYS A 161 -7.40 -3.57 -12.61
N GLU A 162 -7.85 -2.37 -13.01
CA GLU A 162 -7.11 -1.50 -13.94
C GLU A 162 -6.36 -0.45 -13.12
N ILE A 163 -5.02 -0.53 -13.08
CA ILE A 163 -4.19 0.31 -12.20
C ILE A 163 -4.29 1.81 -12.50
N ALA A 164 -4.81 2.18 -13.67
CA ALA A 164 -5.07 3.57 -14.05
C ALA A 164 -6.39 4.13 -13.48
N ASN A 165 -7.23 3.29 -12.87
CA ASN A 165 -8.49 3.73 -12.26
C ASN A 165 -8.29 4.05 -10.76
N GLU A 166 -9.15 4.92 -10.22
CA GLU A 166 -9.23 5.19 -8.79
C GLU A 166 -9.85 3.99 -8.03
N PRO A 167 -9.58 3.84 -6.72
CA PRO A 167 -10.30 2.89 -5.88
C PRO A 167 -11.76 3.33 -5.67
N ASN A 168 -12.60 2.39 -5.23
CA ASN A 168 -13.96 2.72 -4.79
C ASN A 168 -13.91 3.27 -3.36
N TYR A 169 -13.88 4.57 -3.23
CA TYR A 169 -13.79 5.25 -1.94
C TYR A 169 -15.01 4.99 -1.04
N ASP A 170 -16.22 4.90 -1.61
CA ASP A 170 -17.44 4.68 -0.83
C ASP A 170 -17.41 3.33 -0.11
N GLU A 171 -16.87 2.29 -0.74
CA GLU A 171 -16.64 1.00 -0.11
C GLU A 171 -15.61 1.10 1.02
N VAL A 172 -14.51 1.81 0.81
CA VAL A 172 -13.47 2.04 1.84
C VAL A 172 -14.07 2.71 3.06
N TRP A 173 -14.81 3.81 2.86
CA TRP A 173 -15.42 4.55 3.97
C TRP A 173 -16.53 3.78 4.66
N SER A 174 -17.31 2.99 3.91
CA SER A 174 -18.33 2.12 4.47
C SER A 174 -17.73 1.03 5.35
N ALA A 175 -16.63 0.41 4.91
CA ALA A 175 -15.91 -0.58 5.69
C ALA A 175 -15.28 0.03 6.95
N LEU A 176 -14.70 1.24 6.85
CA LEU A 176 -14.12 1.94 8.00
C LEU A 176 -15.15 2.26 9.09
N LYS A 177 -16.37 2.63 8.71
CA LYS A 177 -17.47 2.94 9.66
C LYS A 177 -17.94 1.72 10.47
N GLN A 178 -17.58 0.52 10.06
CA GLN A 178 -17.95 -0.73 10.75
C GLN A 178 -16.90 -1.18 11.78
N LEU A 179 -15.78 -0.46 11.90
CA LEU A 179 -14.65 -0.76 12.79
C LEU A 179 -14.61 0.14 14.03
#